data_21acccb6245b29b9cbaafb1436fce7f4
#
_entry.id   21acccb6245b29b9cbaafb1436fce7f4
#
_cell.length_a   1.000
_cell.length_b   1.000
_cell.length_c   1.000
_cell.angle_alpha   90.00
_cell.angle_beta   90.00
_cell.angle_gamma   90.00
#
_symmetry.space_group_name_H-M   'P 1'
#
loop_
_entity.id
_entity.type
_entity.pdbx_description
1 polymer ?
#
loop_
_entity_poly.entity_id
_entity_poly.type
_entity_poly.pdbx_seq_one_letter_code
_entity_poly.pdbx_strand_id
1 'polypeptide(L)'
;MNLENKSVLIIGKPGSGKTTLSLKLKKENPDHVILHTDDYINLGYEHALNKIILDIQRVKKPLIIEGILGYRLLRRGLKEHSYLPDIVIEINISDSDVKKIYENERNPKKLNHVLNMIKSNNTVLKEYKEMNNPKPPKWVNINRG
;
A
#
# COMPACT_ATOMS: atom_id res chain seq x y z
N MET A 1 1.16 15.16 9.16
CA MET A 1 -0.13 15.29 8.43
C MET A 1 -1.27 14.92 9.37
N ASN A 2 -2.25 15.79 9.51
CA ASN A 2 -3.45 15.47 10.28
C ASN A 2 -4.44 14.72 9.40
N LEU A 3 -4.75 13.48 9.76
CA LEU A 3 -5.61 12.60 8.97
C LEU A 3 -7.09 12.75 9.29
N GLU A 4 -7.46 13.50 10.31
CA GLU A 4 -8.86 13.79 10.67
C GLU A 4 -9.73 12.52 10.80
N ASN A 5 -9.18 11.46 11.39
CA ASN A 5 -9.84 10.15 11.54
C ASN A 5 -10.17 9.45 10.21
N LYS A 6 -9.51 9.83 9.11
CA LYS A 6 -9.70 9.19 7.80
C LYS A 6 -8.77 8.01 7.63
N SER A 7 -9.24 7.00 6.90
CA SER A 7 -8.46 5.81 6.56
C SER A 7 -7.52 6.10 5.39
N VAL A 8 -6.27 5.66 5.54
CA VAL A 8 -5.19 5.92 4.59
C VAL A 8 -4.58 4.62 4.11
N LEU A 9 -4.36 4.52 2.81
CA LEU A 9 -3.56 3.47 2.20
C LEU A 9 -2.29 4.08 1.63
N ILE A 10 -1.13 3.53 1.99
CA ILE A 10 0.16 3.94 1.47
C ILE A 10 0.61 2.88 0.46
N ILE A 11 0.83 3.29 -0.78
CA ILE A 11 1.36 2.44 -1.84
C ILE A 11 2.69 2.99 -2.33
N GLY A 12 3.51 2.11 -2.87
CA GLY A 12 4.83 2.47 -3.40
C GLY A 12 5.65 1.23 -3.68
N LYS A 13 6.73 1.39 -4.42
CA LYS A 13 7.66 0.31 -4.71
C LYS A 13 8.36 -0.17 -3.45
N PRO A 14 8.83 -1.44 -3.42
CA PRO A 14 9.67 -1.91 -2.31
C PRO A 14 10.86 -0.98 -2.09
N GLY A 15 11.11 -0.64 -0.83
CA GLY A 15 12.19 0.30 -0.48
C GLY A 15 11.83 1.78 -0.59
N SER A 16 10.60 2.12 -0.94
CA SER A 16 10.19 3.52 -1.09
C SER A 16 9.97 4.27 0.24
N GLY A 17 9.95 3.55 1.36
CA GLY A 17 9.76 4.15 2.68
C GLY A 17 8.34 4.12 3.20
N LYS A 18 7.51 3.18 2.73
CA LYS A 18 6.12 3.02 3.19
C LYS A 18 6.01 2.79 4.70
N THR A 19 6.83 1.89 5.22
CA THR A 19 6.81 1.57 6.66
C THR A 19 7.22 2.78 7.49
N THR A 20 8.27 3.47 7.09
CA THR A 20 8.74 4.68 7.77
C THR A 20 7.66 5.76 7.80
N LEU A 21 6.98 5.97 6.66
CA LEU A 21 5.89 6.94 6.58
C LEU A 21 4.70 6.53 7.46
N SER A 22 4.34 5.24 7.49
CA SER A 22 3.23 4.76 8.32
C SER A 22 3.48 5.00 9.80
N LEU A 23 4.71 4.78 10.27
CA LEU A 23 5.09 5.03 11.65
C LEU A 23 5.04 6.52 11.99
N LYS A 24 5.49 7.36 11.08
CA LYS A 24 5.41 8.83 11.26
C LYS A 24 3.95 9.29 11.35
N LEU A 25 3.09 8.80 10.46
CA LEU A 25 1.67 9.15 10.47
C LEU A 25 0.97 8.66 11.75
N LYS A 26 1.32 7.47 12.23
CA LYS A 26 0.79 6.93 13.49
C LYS A 26 1.19 7.81 14.67
N LYS A 27 2.43 8.27 14.71
CA LYS A 27 2.90 9.17 15.76
C LYS A 27 2.12 10.49 15.77
N GLU A 28 1.82 11.03 14.59
CA GLU A 28 1.04 12.26 14.44
C GLU A 28 -0.47 12.05 14.65
N ASN A 29 -0.95 10.80 14.48
CA ASN A 29 -2.35 10.43 14.57
C ASN A 29 -2.49 9.17 15.44
N PRO A 30 -2.32 9.29 16.78
CA PRO A 30 -2.18 8.13 17.64
C PRO A 30 -3.42 7.24 17.77
N ASP A 31 -4.61 7.74 17.39
CA ASP A 31 -5.83 6.95 17.40
C ASP A 31 -5.96 6.01 16.20
N HIS A 32 -5.15 6.20 15.17
CA HIS A 32 -5.11 5.30 14.02
C HIS A 32 -4.45 3.98 14.37
N VAL A 33 -4.92 2.91 13.74
CA VAL A 33 -4.31 1.58 13.85
C VAL A 33 -3.54 1.30 12.56
N ILE A 34 -2.29 0.84 12.67
CA ILE A 34 -1.49 0.43 11.51
C ILE A 34 -1.77 -1.03 11.20
N LEU A 35 -1.96 -1.33 9.92
CA LEU A 35 -2.02 -2.68 9.40
C LEU A 35 -0.96 -2.82 8.30
N HIS A 36 -0.04 -3.77 8.48
CA HIS A 36 1.02 -4.06 7.51
C HIS A 36 0.60 -5.26 6.67
N THR A 37 0.42 -5.05 5.35
CA THR A 37 0.00 -6.15 4.47
C THR A 37 1.04 -7.25 4.38
N ASP A 38 2.31 -6.92 4.59
CA ASP A 38 3.40 -7.89 4.54
C ASP A 38 3.29 -8.96 5.64
N ASP A 39 2.58 -8.68 6.74
CA ASP A 39 2.31 -9.66 7.79
C ASP A 39 1.42 -10.82 7.31
N TYR A 40 0.75 -10.67 6.19
CA TYR A 40 -0.19 -11.65 5.62
C TYR A 40 0.38 -12.43 4.44
N ILE A 41 1.57 -12.04 3.95
CA ILE A 41 2.06 -12.51 2.64
C ILE A 41 2.28 -14.02 2.56
N ASN A 42 2.57 -14.67 3.68
CA ASN A 42 2.78 -16.12 3.73
C ASN A 42 1.51 -16.94 3.48
N LEU A 43 0.35 -16.29 3.50
CA LEU A 43 -0.93 -16.97 3.23
C LEU A 43 -1.20 -17.17 1.73
N GLY A 44 -0.39 -16.57 0.84
CA GLY A 44 -0.68 -16.45 -0.58
C GLY A 44 -1.64 -15.29 -0.85
N TYR A 45 -1.62 -14.74 -2.06
CA TYR A 45 -2.31 -13.48 -2.38
C TYR A 45 -3.82 -13.52 -2.09
N GLU A 46 -4.51 -14.57 -2.53
CA GLU A 46 -5.97 -14.67 -2.33
C GLU A 46 -6.35 -14.73 -0.85
N HIS A 47 -5.73 -15.63 -0.10
CA HIS A 47 -5.99 -15.78 1.33
C HIS A 47 -5.55 -14.54 2.11
N ALA A 48 -4.41 -13.95 1.74
CA ALA A 48 -3.92 -12.73 2.38
C ALA A 48 -4.93 -11.59 2.23
N LEU A 49 -5.42 -11.34 1.01
CA LEU A 49 -6.38 -10.27 0.76
C LEU A 49 -7.70 -10.51 1.48
N ASN A 50 -8.20 -11.74 1.48
CA ASN A 50 -9.41 -12.09 2.22
C ASN A 50 -9.27 -11.81 3.72
N LYS A 51 -8.13 -12.20 4.31
CA LYS A 51 -7.87 -11.98 5.73
C LYS A 51 -7.71 -10.50 6.06
N ILE A 52 -7.00 -9.76 5.22
CA ILE A 52 -6.83 -8.31 5.38
C ILE A 52 -8.20 -7.62 5.40
N ILE A 53 -9.07 -7.94 4.44
CA ILE A 53 -10.41 -7.34 4.36
C ILE A 53 -11.24 -7.67 5.60
N LEU A 54 -11.17 -8.92 6.08
CA LEU A 54 -11.86 -9.30 7.32
C LEU A 54 -11.34 -8.50 8.52
N ASP A 55 -10.03 -8.32 8.64
CA ASP A 55 -9.43 -7.56 9.72
C ASP A 55 -9.80 -6.08 9.65
N ILE A 56 -9.83 -5.49 8.44
CA ILE A 56 -10.31 -4.12 8.22
C ILE A 56 -11.73 -3.94 8.74
N GLN A 57 -12.61 -4.89 8.44
CA GLN A 57 -14.02 -4.82 8.85
C GLN A 57 -14.21 -4.95 10.36
N ARG A 58 -13.27 -5.58 11.05
CA ARG A 58 -13.32 -5.76 12.52
C ARG A 58 -12.78 -4.58 13.29
N VAL A 59 -11.93 -3.77 12.69
CA VAL A 59 -11.31 -2.61 13.36
C VAL A 59 -12.29 -1.43 13.32
N LYS A 60 -12.60 -0.89 14.50
CA LYS A 60 -13.53 0.25 14.63
C LYS A 60 -12.84 1.60 14.62
N LYS A 61 -11.53 1.62 14.46
CA LYS A 61 -10.71 2.84 14.41
C LYS A 61 -10.24 3.09 12.99
N PRO A 62 -9.89 4.34 12.64
CA PRO A 62 -9.32 4.62 11.33
C PRO A 62 -7.99 3.90 11.15
N LEU A 63 -7.72 3.46 9.92
CA LEU A 63 -6.58 2.61 9.60
C LEU A 63 -5.54 3.37 8.78
N ILE A 64 -4.27 3.06 9.06
CA ILE A 64 -3.16 3.33 8.16
C ILE A 64 -2.70 1.96 7.66
N ILE A 65 -2.90 1.70 6.38
CA ILE A 65 -2.52 0.42 5.76
C ILE A 65 -1.34 0.67 4.83
N GLU A 66 -0.31 -0.16 4.94
CA GLU A 66 0.85 -0.10 4.05
C GLU A 66 1.35 -1.51 3.74
N GLY A 67 2.05 -1.65 2.64
CA GLY A 67 2.71 -2.89 2.24
C GLY A 67 2.52 -3.20 0.77
N ILE A 68 3.17 -4.28 0.36
CA ILE A 68 3.24 -4.71 -1.03
C ILE A 68 1.89 -5.10 -1.63
N LEU A 69 0.97 -5.60 -0.80
CA LEU A 69 -0.36 -6.00 -1.25
C LEU A 69 -1.32 -4.81 -1.38
N GLY A 70 -0.87 -3.59 -1.07
CA GLY A 70 -1.70 -2.39 -1.12
C GLY A 70 -2.36 -2.14 -2.48
N TYR A 71 -1.64 -2.36 -3.58
CA TYR A 71 -2.18 -2.21 -4.93
C TYR A 71 -3.33 -3.18 -5.19
N ARG A 72 -3.15 -4.46 -4.84
CA ARG A 72 -4.17 -5.50 -5.02
C ARG A 72 -5.34 -5.29 -4.08
N LEU A 73 -5.08 -4.84 -2.86
CA LEU A 73 -6.12 -4.49 -1.89
C LEU A 73 -7.00 -3.35 -2.43
N LEU A 74 -6.39 -2.34 -3.02
CA LEU A 74 -7.08 -1.19 -3.60
C LEU A 74 -8.04 -1.65 -4.71
N ARG A 75 -7.55 -2.47 -5.64
CA ARG A 75 -8.36 -2.99 -6.75
C ARG A 75 -9.49 -3.91 -6.25
N ARG A 76 -9.18 -4.88 -5.40
CA ARG A 76 -10.19 -5.81 -4.87
C ARG A 76 -11.22 -5.08 -4.01
N GLY A 77 -10.77 -4.16 -3.16
CA GLY A 77 -11.66 -3.40 -2.30
C GLY A 77 -12.69 -2.62 -3.07
N LEU A 78 -12.30 -2.00 -4.19
CA LEU A 78 -13.23 -1.30 -5.07
C LEU A 78 -14.18 -2.27 -5.79
N LYS A 79 -13.62 -3.34 -6.34
CA LYS A 79 -14.42 -4.34 -7.06
C LYS A 79 -15.52 -4.96 -6.20
N GLU A 80 -15.21 -5.24 -4.93
CA GLU A 80 -16.13 -5.88 -3.99
C GLU A 80 -16.87 -4.88 -3.10
N HIS A 81 -16.58 -3.59 -3.21
CA HIS A 81 -17.07 -2.54 -2.31
C HIS A 81 -16.79 -2.84 -0.84
N SER A 82 -15.66 -3.50 -0.57
CA SER A 82 -15.29 -3.96 0.76
C SER A 82 -14.25 -3.08 1.46
N TYR A 83 -13.50 -2.29 0.69
CA TYR A 83 -12.50 -1.37 1.21
C TYR A 83 -12.32 -0.19 0.25
N LEU A 84 -12.71 1.00 0.72
CA LEU A 84 -12.58 2.25 -0.03
C LEU A 84 -11.83 3.24 0.87
N PRO A 85 -10.50 3.36 0.73
CA PRO A 85 -9.74 4.29 1.56
C PRO A 85 -10.17 5.74 1.29
N ASP A 86 -10.09 6.58 2.31
CA ASP A 86 -10.36 8.01 2.17
C ASP A 86 -9.21 8.73 1.48
N ILE A 87 -7.99 8.29 1.76
CA ILE A 87 -6.75 8.88 1.24
C ILE A 87 -5.85 7.77 0.73
N VAL A 88 -5.28 7.96 -0.45
CA VAL A 88 -4.19 7.12 -0.96
C VAL A 88 -2.94 8.00 -1.04
N ILE A 89 -1.86 7.55 -0.41
CA ILE A 89 -0.55 8.17 -0.54
C ILE A 89 0.30 7.26 -1.42
N GLU A 90 0.72 7.79 -2.55
CA GLU A 90 1.61 7.07 -3.48
C GLU A 90 3.02 7.64 -3.36
N ILE A 91 3.97 6.80 -2.95
CA ILE A 91 5.38 7.18 -2.86
C ILE A 91 6.05 6.75 -4.17
N ASN A 92 6.57 7.72 -4.91
CA ASN A 92 7.18 7.51 -6.21
C ASN A 92 8.70 7.53 -6.09
N ILE A 93 9.35 6.45 -6.50
CA ILE A 93 10.79 6.37 -6.71
C ILE A 93 11.04 5.72 -8.07
N SER A 94 12.19 5.99 -8.68
CA SER A 94 12.55 5.40 -9.96
C SER A 94 12.95 3.93 -9.81
N ASP A 95 12.84 3.16 -10.89
CA ASP A 95 13.36 1.78 -10.93
C ASP A 95 14.87 1.75 -10.69
N SER A 96 15.58 2.79 -11.14
CA SER A 96 17.01 2.94 -10.89
C SER A 96 17.32 3.04 -9.39
N ASP A 97 16.52 3.80 -8.64
CA ASP A 97 16.68 3.92 -7.20
C ASP A 97 16.38 2.61 -6.48
N VAL A 98 15.36 1.87 -6.94
CA VAL A 98 15.05 0.52 -6.40
C VAL A 98 16.24 -0.41 -6.62
N LYS A 99 16.84 -0.41 -7.81
CA LYS A 99 18.03 -1.21 -8.10
C LYS A 99 19.17 -0.91 -7.14
N LYS A 100 19.45 0.37 -6.91
CA LYS A 100 20.52 0.79 -5.99
C LYS A 100 20.24 0.32 -4.56
N ILE A 101 19.00 0.41 -4.09
CA ILE A 101 18.61 -0.04 -2.75
C ILE A 101 18.87 -1.54 -2.59
N TYR A 102 18.46 -2.36 -3.56
CA TYR A 102 18.65 -3.80 -3.48
C TYR A 102 20.11 -4.23 -3.65
N GLU A 103 20.90 -3.52 -4.45
CA GLU A 103 22.31 -3.79 -4.64
C GLU A 103 23.15 -3.42 -3.42
N ASN A 104 22.81 -2.33 -2.72
CA ASN A 104 23.64 -1.74 -1.66
C ASN A 104 23.12 -2.01 -0.24
N GLU A 105 21.81 -2.11 -0.04
CA GLU A 105 21.20 -2.15 1.30
C GLU A 105 20.36 -3.41 1.54
N ARG A 106 19.95 -4.10 0.50
CA ARG A 106 19.10 -5.29 0.57
C ARG A 106 19.73 -6.45 -0.17
N ASN A 107 18.99 -7.54 -0.33
CA ASN A 107 19.48 -8.73 -1.01
C ASN A 107 19.41 -8.55 -2.54
N PRO A 108 20.57 -8.43 -3.25
CA PRO A 108 20.58 -8.26 -4.71
C PRO A 108 19.95 -9.43 -5.47
N LYS A 109 19.95 -10.63 -4.88
CA LYS A 109 19.34 -11.83 -5.49
C LYS A 109 17.83 -11.72 -5.66
N LYS A 110 17.18 -10.83 -4.92
CA LYS A 110 15.73 -10.58 -5.01
C LYS A 110 15.36 -9.52 -6.05
N LEU A 111 16.35 -8.86 -6.66
CA LEU A 111 16.07 -7.71 -7.53
C LEU A 111 15.15 -8.06 -8.70
N ASN A 112 15.40 -9.18 -9.41
CA ASN A 112 14.56 -9.58 -10.55
C ASN A 112 13.11 -9.86 -10.12
N HIS A 113 12.92 -10.53 -8.99
CA HIS A 113 11.60 -10.78 -8.43
C HIS A 113 10.89 -9.46 -8.11
N VAL A 114 11.60 -8.52 -7.51
CA VAL A 114 11.06 -7.20 -7.16
C VAL A 114 10.67 -6.40 -8.40
N LEU A 115 11.49 -6.39 -9.44
CA LEU A 115 11.18 -5.69 -10.68
C LEU A 115 9.95 -6.28 -11.38
N ASN A 116 9.80 -7.61 -11.37
CA ASN A 116 8.61 -8.27 -11.89
C ASN A 116 7.35 -7.89 -11.10
N MET A 117 7.48 -7.81 -9.78
CA MET A 117 6.40 -7.41 -8.91
C MET A 117 5.98 -5.95 -9.15
N ILE A 118 6.93 -5.06 -9.37
CA ILE A 118 6.66 -3.66 -9.73
C ILE A 118 5.83 -3.60 -11.01
N LYS A 119 6.22 -4.37 -12.03
CA LYS A 119 5.47 -4.47 -13.29
C LYS A 119 4.03 -4.92 -13.06
N SER A 120 3.85 -5.98 -12.27
CA SER A 120 2.52 -6.50 -11.93
C SER A 120 1.68 -5.46 -11.20
N ASN A 121 2.27 -4.78 -10.23
CA ASN A 121 1.57 -3.74 -9.47
C ASN A 121 1.21 -2.53 -10.33
N ASN A 122 2.03 -2.16 -11.30
CA ASN A 122 1.70 -1.10 -12.25
C ASN A 122 0.45 -1.46 -13.06
N THR A 123 0.32 -2.71 -13.50
CA THR A 123 -0.87 -3.20 -14.20
C THR A 123 -2.10 -3.15 -13.31
N VAL A 124 -1.97 -3.60 -12.06
CA VAL A 124 -3.07 -3.57 -11.07
C VAL A 124 -3.54 -2.13 -10.84
N LEU A 125 -2.62 -1.20 -10.67
CA LEU A 125 -2.95 0.20 -10.43
C LEU A 125 -3.65 0.83 -11.64
N LYS A 126 -3.17 0.51 -12.85
CA LYS A 126 -3.81 0.97 -14.09
C LYS A 126 -5.25 0.47 -14.18
N GLU A 127 -5.47 -0.81 -13.92
CA GLU A 127 -6.82 -1.40 -13.91
C GLU A 127 -7.71 -0.71 -12.87
N TYR A 128 -7.19 -0.47 -11.67
CA TYR A 128 -7.93 0.23 -10.62
C TYR A 128 -8.36 1.62 -11.08
N LYS A 129 -7.46 2.38 -11.68
CA LYS A 129 -7.75 3.76 -12.14
C LYS A 129 -8.78 3.81 -13.27
N GLU A 130 -8.92 2.73 -14.04
CA GLU A 130 -9.90 2.61 -15.12
C GLU A 130 -11.28 2.16 -14.61
N MET A 131 -11.38 1.70 -13.37
CA MET A 131 -12.65 1.27 -12.78
C MET A 131 -13.51 2.48 -12.39
N ASN A 132 -14.83 2.29 -12.47
CA ASN A 132 -15.76 3.28 -11.96
C ASN A 132 -15.74 3.27 -10.43
N ASN A 133 -15.38 4.40 -9.83
CA ASN A 133 -15.32 4.54 -8.39
C ASN A 133 -16.33 5.60 -7.92
N PRO A 134 -17.41 5.20 -7.22
CA PRO A 134 -18.42 6.16 -6.75
C PRO A 134 -17.92 7.06 -5.63
N LYS A 135 -16.83 6.66 -4.95
CA LYS A 135 -16.23 7.43 -3.86
C LYS A 135 -14.71 7.42 -3.99
N PRO A 136 -14.15 8.18 -4.96
CA PRO A 136 -12.70 8.18 -5.17
C PRO A 136 -11.97 8.78 -3.95
N PRO A 137 -10.81 8.23 -3.60
CA PRO A 137 -10.01 8.76 -2.51
C PRO A 137 -9.32 10.07 -2.91
N LYS A 138 -8.94 10.85 -1.92
CA LYS A 138 -7.96 11.91 -2.13
C LYS A 138 -6.61 11.25 -2.43
N TRP A 139 -5.98 11.63 -3.53
CA TRP A 139 -4.71 11.06 -3.96
C TRP A 139 -3.56 12.03 -3.66
N VAL A 140 -2.57 11.57 -2.91
CA VAL A 140 -1.40 12.36 -2.54
C VAL A 140 -0.16 11.68 -3.10
N ASN A 141 0.62 12.40 -3.91
CA ASN A 141 1.88 11.89 -4.47
C ASN A 141 3.05 12.45 -3.68
N ILE A 142 3.97 11.56 -3.27
CA ILE A 142 5.25 11.92 -2.67
C ILE A 142 6.33 11.44 -3.62
N ASN A 143 7.14 12.35 -4.12
CA ASN A 143 8.26 12.02 -5.01
C ASN A 143 9.54 11.95 -4.19
N ARG A 144 10.26 10.83 -4.31
CA ARG A 144 11.55 10.59 -3.66
C ARG A 144 12.60 10.18 -4.69
N GLY A 145 13.82 10.59 -4.45
CA GLY A 145 14.96 10.26 -5.30
C GLY A 145 15.51 11.41 -6.09
#